data_8f131a8e0ca6a92fefb002932e717772
#
_entry.id   8f131a8e0ca6a92fefb002932e717772
#
_cell.length_a   1.000
_cell.length_b   1.000
_cell.length_c   1.000
_cell.angle_alpha   90.00
_cell.angle_beta   90.00
_cell.angle_gamma   90.00
#
_symmetry.space_group_name_H-M   'P 1'
#
loop_
_entity.id
_entity.type
_entity.pdbx_description
1 polymer ?
#
loop_
_entity_poly.entity_id
_entity_poly.type
_entity_poly.pdbx_seq_one_letter_code
_entity_poly.pdbx_strand_id
1 'polypeptide(L)'
;MWGLIAKLTTVPGRRDQMIALLKEGAAGMPGCFSYVVSKEAADENIIWVTEVWDSAASHDASLSLPAVRNVIPQAKSLVAAFEKVAVTTPVWGVGLPNSDFTEPPAARPPGTPT
;
A
#
# COMPACT_ATOMS: atom_id res chain seq x y z
N MET A 1 4.54 -12.76 0.85
CA MET A 1 4.31 -11.36 0.41
C MET A 1 4.53 -10.40 1.58
N TRP A 2 4.78 -9.16 1.28
CA TRP A 2 4.94 -8.10 2.26
C TRP A 2 3.98 -6.96 1.96
N GLY A 3 3.35 -6.38 2.97
CA GLY A 3 2.36 -5.32 2.79
C GLY A 3 2.62 -4.12 3.67
N LEU A 4 2.16 -2.97 3.21
CA LEU A 4 2.24 -1.69 3.92
C LEU A 4 0.92 -0.95 3.81
N ILE A 5 0.46 -0.43 4.93
CA ILE A 5 -0.66 0.51 4.99
C ILE A 5 -0.12 1.82 5.53
N ALA A 6 -0.23 2.87 4.74
CA ALA A 6 0.26 4.19 5.08
C ALA A 6 -0.86 5.24 4.97
N LYS A 7 -0.75 6.26 5.80
CA LYS A 7 -1.65 7.40 5.82
C LYS A 7 -0.83 8.67 5.61
N LEU A 8 -1.23 9.49 4.63
CA LEU A 8 -0.63 10.79 4.39
C LEU A 8 -1.66 11.87 4.64
N THR A 9 -1.27 12.89 5.40
CA THR A 9 -2.04 14.12 5.52
C THR A 9 -1.33 15.19 4.69
N THR A 10 -2.03 15.77 3.74
CA THR A 10 -1.48 16.85 2.92
C THR A 10 -1.74 18.20 3.55
N VAL A 11 -0.98 19.20 3.11
CA VAL A 11 -1.37 20.60 3.35
C VAL A 11 -2.73 20.86 2.72
N PRO A 12 -3.56 21.77 3.28
CA PRO A 12 -4.92 21.97 2.81
C PRO A 12 -5.02 22.24 1.30
N GLY A 13 -5.94 21.54 0.63
CA GLY A 13 -6.23 21.72 -0.80
C GLY A 13 -5.24 21.07 -1.76
N ARG A 14 -4.29 20.26 -1.26
CA ARG A 14 -3.23 19.66 -2.10
C ARG A 14 -3.35 18.15 -2.30
N ARG A 15 -4.43 17.55 -1.86
CA ARG A 15 -4.59 16.09 -1.94
C ARG A 15 -4.50 15.55 -3.37
N ASP A 16 -5.20 16.16 -4.32
CA ASP A 16 -5.19 15.68 -5.71
C ASP A 16 -3.81 15.86 -6.36
N GLN A 17 -3.11 16.93 -6.04
CA GLN A 17 -1.74 17.16 -6.52
C GLN A 17 -0.80 16.08 -5.95
N MET A 18 -0.94 15.73 -4.69
CA MET A 18 -0.15 14.65 -4.07
C MET A 18 -0.45 13.29 -4.68
N ILE A 19 -1.72 12.99 -4.96
CA ILE A 19 -2.12 11.75 -5.63
C ILE A 19 -1.49 11.65 -7.02
N ALA A 20 -1.44 12.73 -7.77
CA ALA A 20 -0.78 12.75 -9.07
C ALA A 20 0.72 12.41 -8.96
N LEU A 21 1.41 12.92 -7.94
CA LEU A 21 2.81 12.57 -7.68
C LEU A 21 3.00 11.09 -7.29
N LEU A 22 2.11 10.54 -6.47
CA LEU A 22 2.14 9.12 -6.12
C LEU A 22 1.96 8.24 -7.36
N LYS A 23 1.03 8.61 -8.24
CA LYS A 23 0.81 7.90 -9.49
C LYS A 23 2.04 7.94 -10.40
N GLU A 24 2.68 9.09 -10.52
CA GLU A 24 3.89 9.26 -11.30
C GLU A 24 5.06 8.42 -10.74
N GLY A 25 5.26 8.44 -9.43
CA GLY A 25 6.32 7.69 -8.76
C GLY A 25 6.11 6.18 -8.79
N ALA A 26 4.86 5.71 -8.83
CA ALA A 26 4.52 4.29 -8.77
C ALA A 26 4.64 3.56 -10.11
N ALA A 27 4.97 4.25 -11.19
CA ALA A 27 5.09 3.64 -12.50
C ALA A 27 6.28 2.66 -12.55
N GLY A 28 6.02 1.39 -12.87
CA GLY A 28 7.07 0.41 -13.15
C GLY A 28 7.91 -0.02 -11.96
N MET A 29 7.33 -0.21 -10.78
CA MET A 29 8.04 -0.68 -9.59
C MET A 29 8.17 -2.22 -9.60
N PRO A 30 9.39 -2.79 -9.77
CA PRO A 30 9.59 -4.24 -9.76
C PRO A 30 9.20 -4.86 -8.41
N GLY A 31 8.48 -5.98 -8.45
CA GLY A 31 8.05 -6.70 -7.26
C GLY A 31 6.80 -6.13 -6.59
N CYS A 32 6.26 -5.05 -7.10
CA CYS A 32 5.00 -4.50 -6.60
C CYS A 32 3.81 -5.25 -7.23
N PHE A 33 3.03 -5.92 -6.40
CA PHE A 33 1.85 -6.66 -6.86
C PHE A 33 0.59 -5.80 -6.84
N SER A 34 0.49 -4.88 -5.89
CA SER A 34 -0.65 -3.99 -5.75
C SER A 34 -0.22 -2.69 -5.09
N TYR A 35 -0.70 -1.59 -5.62
CA TYR A 35 -0.47 -0.26 -5.08
C TYR A 35 -1.75 0.54 -5.25
N VAL A 36 -2.47 0.77 -4.16
CA VAL A 36 -3.77 1.43 -4.18
C VAL A 36 -3.71 2.73 -3.41
N VAL A 37 -4.05 3.81 -4.08
CA VAL A 37 -4.14 5.15 -3.50
C VAL A 37 -5.61 5.50 -3.36
N SER A 38 -6.03 5.84 -2.15
CA SER A 38 -7.42 6.12 -1.82
C SER A 38 -7.58 7.46 -1.12
N LYS A 39 -8.66 8.16 -1.42
CA LYS A 39 -9.08 9.35 -0.69
C LYS A 39 -9.85 8.92 0.55
N GLU A 40 -9.51 9.47 1.73
CA GLU A 40 -10.35 9.27 2.88
C GLU A 40 -11.70 9.97 2.68
N ALA A 41 -12.77 9.26 3.06
CA ALA A 41 -14.12 9.81 2.86
C ALA A 41 -14.45 10.94 3.84
N ALA A 42 -13.86 10.91 5.04
CA ALA A 42 -14.20 11.84 6.14
C ALA A 42 -13.33 13.10 6.17
N ASP A 43 -12.08 13.04 5.66
CA ASP A 43 -11.14 14.16 5.69
C ASP A 43 -10.57 14.40 4.29
N GLU A 44 -10.77 15.60 3.77
CA GLU A 44 -10.37 15.98 2.43
C GLU A 44 -8.87 16.11 2.21
N ASN A 45 -8.07 16.08 3.27
CA ASN A 45 -6.61 16.20 3.21
C ASN A 45 -5.89 14.88 3.46
N ILE A 46 -6.61 13.77 3.61
CA ILE A 46 -6.02 12.47 3.91
C ILE A 46 -6.06 11.54 2.71
N ILE A 47 -4.92 10.88 2.49
CA ILE A 47 -4.70 9.84 1.49
C ILE A 47 -4.32 8.56 2.22
N TRP A 48 -4.92 7.44 1.83
CA TRP A 48 -4.50 6.11 2.24
C TRP A 48 -3.78 5.41 1.09
N VAL A 49 -2.65 4.80 1.39
CA VAL A 49 -1.88 3.99 0.44
C VAL A 49 -1.78 2.58 0.99
N THR A 50 -2.23 1.61 0.21
CA THR A 50 -2.12 0.20 0.57
C THR A 50 -1.29 -0.51 -0.50
N GLU A 51 -0.25 -1.20 -0.06
CA GLU A 51 0.74 -1.80 -0.95
C GLU A 51 0.90 -3.28 -0.63
N VAL A 52 1.08 -4.08 -1.67
CA VAL A 52 1.48 -5.48 -1.56
C VAL A 52 2.67 -5.72 -2.49
N TRP A 53 3.72 -6.29 -1.92
CA TRP A 53 4.99 -6.56 -2.57
C TRP A 53 5.37 -8.03 -2.44
N ASP A 54 6.25 -8.50 -3.32
CA ASP A 54 6.83 -9.84 -3.18
C ASP A 54 7.69 -9.94 -1.91
N SER A 55 8.38 -8.86 -1.55
CA SER A 55 9.24 -8.79 -0.36
C SER A 55 9.44 -7.36 0.12
N ALA A 56 9.86 -7.21 1.37
CA ALA A 56 10.29 -5.91 1.92
C ALA A 56 11.48 -5.34 1.14
N ALA A 57 12.38 -6.18 0.66
CA ALA A 57 13.55 -5.75 -0.10
C ALA A 57 13.17 -5.08 -1.42
N SER A 58 12.15 -5.57 -2.12
CA SER A 58 11.64 -4.95 -3.35
C SER A 58 11.02 -3.58 -3.06
N HIS A 59 10.27 -3.45 -1.97
CA HIS A 59 9.75 -2.16 -1.53
C HIS A 59 10.89 -1.18 -1.25
N ASP A 60 11.88 -1.59 -0.47
CA ASP A 60 13.02 -0.73 -0.14
C ASP A 60 13.80 -0.30 -1.39
N ALA A 61 14.00 -1.21 -2.33
CA ALA A 61 14.67 -0.92 -3.60
C ALA A 61 13.89 0.11 -4.44
N SER A 62 12.54 0.11 -4.35
CA SER A 62 11.71 1.05 -5.10
C SER A 62 11.99 2.51 -4.74
N LEU A 63 12.43 2.79 -3.52
CA LEU A 63 12.74 4.14 -3.05
C LEU A 63 13.95 4.76 -3.78
N SER A 64 14.76 3.94 -4.45
CA SER A 64 15.91 4.37 -5.24
C SER A 64 15.61 4.50 -6.73
N LEU A 65 14.42 4.13 -7.19
CA LEU A 65 14.03 4.26 -8.59
C LEU A 65 13.97 5.73 -9.00
N PRO A 66 14.43 6.07 -10.23
CA PRO A 66 14.42 7.46 -10.70
C PRO A 66 13.05 8.13 -10.62
N ALA A 67 11.98 7.44 -11.00
CA ALA A 67 10.63 7.99 -10.94
C ALA A 67 10.21 8.34 -9.51
N VAL A 68 10.56 7.51 -8.53
CA VAL A 68 10.29 7.78 -7.10
C VAL A 68 11.14 8.95 -6.61
N ARG A 69 12.43 8.94 -6.90
CA ARG A 69 13.35 10.00 -6.48
C ARG A 69 12.99 11.36 -7.06
N ASN A 70 12.47 11.40 -8.28
CA ASN A 70 12.09 12.65 -8.93
C ASN A 70 10.88 13.33 -8.27
N VAL A 71 9.97 12.58 -7.66
CA VAL A 71 8.78 13.15 -7.03
C VAL A 71 8.99 13.53 -5.57
N ILE A 72 10.01 13.00 -4.90
CA ILE A 72 10.24 13.21 -3.46
C ILE A 72 10.34 14.70 -3.08
N PRO A 73 11.13 15.57 -3.77
CA PRO A 73 11.22 16.97 -3.40
C PRO A 73 9.88 17.70 -3.47
N GLN A 74 9.07 17.41 -4.50
CA GLN A 74 7.74 17.98 -4.66
C GLN A 74 6.79 17.47 -3.59
N ALA A 75 6.84 16.16 -3.30
CA ALA A 75 6.00 15.52 -2.27
C ALA A 75 6.26 16.11 -0.89
N LYS A 76 7.52 16.39 -0.54
CA LYS A 76 7.87 16.98 0.76
C LYS A 76 7.18 18.31 1.03
N SER A 77 6.95 19.13 0.02
CA SER A 77 6.26 20.41 0.17
C SER A 77 4.75 20.28 0.34
N LEU A 78 4.19 19.10 0.00
CA LEU A 78 2.74 18.85 0.03
C LEU A 78 2.29 18.04 1.24
N VAL A 79 3.20 17.31 1.89
CA VAL A 79 2.89 16.42 3.02
C VAL A 79 3.04 17.17 4.34
N ALA A 80 1.95 17.25 5.09
CA ALA A 80 1.94 17.78 6.45
C ALA A 80 2.29 16.72 7.49
N ALA A 81 1.85 15.47 7.27
CA ALA A 81 2.15 14.33 8.14
C ALA A 81 2.14 13.03 7.35
N PHE A 82 2.98 12.09 7.77
CA PHE A 82 3.06 10.74 7.24
C PHE A 82 3.03 9.74 8.39
N GLU A 83 2.20 8.71 8.27
CA GLU A 83 2.09 7.65 9.25
C GLU A 83 2.16 6.28 8.56
N LYS A 84 3.13 5.46 8.97
CA LYS A 84 3.14 4.03 8.64
C LYS A 84 2.22 3.33 9.61
N VAL A 85 0.97 3.07 9.19
CA VAL A 85 -0.08 2.56 10.06
C VAL A 85 0.16 1.10 10.41
N ALA A 86 0.51 0.28 9.42
CA ALA A 86 0.79 -1.13 9.63
C ALA A 86 1.72 -1.70 8.57
N VAL A 87 2.57 -2.63 8.98
CA VAL A 87 3.23 -3.58 8.10
C VAL A 87 2.49 -4.90 8.25
N THR A 88 2.13 -5.51 7.13
CA THR A 88 1.30 -6.71 7.10
C THR A 88 2.00 -7.84 6.36
N THR A 89 1.49 -9.05 6.54
CA THR A 89 1.86 -10.21 5.75
C THR A 89 0.64 -10.64 4.93
N PRO A 90 0.49 -10.14 3.69
CA PRO A 90 -0.60 -10.56 2.83
C PRO A 90 -0.49 -12.06 2.53
N VAL A 91 -1.61 -12.75 2.61
CA VAL A 91 -1.67 -14.20 2.39
C VAL A 91 -2.52 -14.56 1.19
N TRP A 92 -3.52 -13.75 0.88
CA TRP A 92 -4.41 -13.95 -0.26
C TRP A 92 -5.11 -12.64 -0.63
N GLY A 93 -5.43 -12.48 -1.91
CA GLY A 93 -6.23 -11.36 -2.39
C GLY A 93 -6.61 -11.53 -3.84
N VAL A 94 -7.79 -11.02 -4.20
CA VAL A 94 -8.21 -10.95 -5.59
C VAL A 94 -7.28 -10.00 -6.34
N GLY A 95 -6.73 -10.46 -7.47
CA GLY A 95 -5.76 -9.71 -8.27
C GLY A 95 -4.31 -9.92 -7.86
N LEU A 96 -4.03 -10.57 -6.74
CA LEU A 96 -2.66 -10.92 -6.35
C LEU A 96 -2.20 -12.18 -7.10
N PRO A 97 -0.91 -12.23 -7.51
CA PRO A 97 -0.39 -13.35 -8.31
C PRO A 97 -0.17 -14.63 -7.50
N ASN A 98 -0.02 -14.52 -6.18
CA ASN A 98 0.30 -15.62 -5.30
C ASN A 98 -0.74 -15.78 -4.21
N SER A 99 -0.81 -16.99 -3.62
CA SER A 99 -1.55 -17.25 -2.40
C SER A 99 -0.63 -17.99 -1.43
N ASP A 100 -0.40 -17.39 -0.26
CA ASP A 100 0.35 -17.99 0.84
C ASP A 100 -0.60 -18.51 1.93
N PHE A 101 -1.90 -18.51 1.64
CA PHE A 101 -2.91 -18.97 2.57
C PHE A 101 -3.01 -20.49 2.51
N THR A 102 -2.95 -21.13 3.69
CA THR A 102 -3.21 -22.55 3.86
C THR A 102 -4.57 -22.72 4.49
N GLU A 103 -5.49 -23.37 3.76
CA GLU A 103 -6.82 -23.65 4.28
C GLU A 103 -6.73 -24.51 5.53
N PRO A 104 -7.43 -24.14 6.62
CA PRO A 104 -7.55 -25.03 7.76
C PRO A 104 -8.45 -26.22 7.42
N PRO A 105 -8.36 -27.35 8.15
CA PRO A 105 -9.33 -28.42 8.00
C PRO A 105 -10.75 -27.89 8.14
N ALA A 106 -11.70 -28.42 7.36
CA ALA A 106 -13.09 -28.02 7.44
C ALA A 106 -13.61 -28.19 8.88
N ALA A 107 -14.35 -27.17 9.36
CA ALA A 107 -14.98 -27.23 10.66
C ALA A 107 -16.00 -28.38 10.69
N ARG A 108 -16.03 -29.15 11.79
CA ARG A 108 -17.02 -30.20 11.96
C ARG A 108 -18.40 -29.58 12.17
N PRO A 109 -19.45 -30.14 11.54
CA PRO A 109 -20.81 -29.75 11.85
C PRO A 109 -21.13 -30.00 13.33
N PRO A 110 -22.01 -29.19 13.96
CA PRO A 110 -22.45 -29.44 15.32
C PRO A 110 -22.99 -30.85 15.48
N GLY A 111 -22.59 -31.57 16.57
CA GLY A 111 -23.01 -32.92 16.86
C GLY A 111 -22.23 -34.01 16.13
N THR A 112 -21.21 -33.69 15.34
CA THR A 112 -20.35 -34.70 14.71
C THR A 112 -19.42 -35.35 15.77
N PRO A 113 -19.37 -36.70 15.88
CA PRO A 113 -18.47 -37.39 16.79
C PRO A 113 -17.00 -37.08 16.48
N THR A 114 -16.21 -37.01 17.51
CA THR A 114 -14.76 -36.83 17.39
C THR A 114 -14.05 -38.11 17.00
#